data_662f025d5d112929e7040e1554282a80
#
_entry.id   662f025d5d112929e7040e1554282a80
#
_cell.length_a   1.000
_cell.length_b   1.000
_cell.length_c   1.000
_cell.angle_alpha   90.00
_cell.angle_beta   90.00
_cell.angle_gamma   90.00
#
_symmetry.space_group_name_H-M   'P 1'
#
loop_
_entity.id
_entity.type
_entity.pdbx_description
1 polymer ?
#
loop_
_entity_poly.entity_id
_entity_poly.type
_entity_poly.pdbx_seq_one_letter_code
_entity_poly.pdbx_strand_id
1 'polypeptide(L)'
;MGRQAFEFGLRPKDQFKVMQHFDLNTNHLEVLNRLYTPLIGTQAVGLYHFMTQFVKDSHNETLILSHYIFMNELKINLLEFRQQMDLLEAIGLLKAFVKHDEQETQFVYQLIQPPSAHLFFNDPMLSIFLYSEVEHRRFHELKKYFEYQQIDLSEFKQVTRQFTDVFKVPSTKIDIDTSDIPINEPYQGIDLSNESFDFEMLRQMLGKHFISQDIVTKDAKRLITQLATLYGLTADGMKHVILNSITSGQQLSFEEMRKQARSYYLMEHENQMPKLQVKSPATSSSTGKSSEVNPKPQSDEWFELLEQTSPIDMLASWSESEPTISQKTMVEELIEREKMSFGVINILLQFVMLKEDMKLPKAYILEIASNWKKKGIKTAKEAYNYAKKVNQPK
;
A
#
# COMPACT_ATOMS: atom_id res chain seq x y z
N MET A 1 -10.42 4.73 -7.17
CA MET A 1 -11.43 5.33 -6.25
C MET A 1 -10.97 5.41 -4.79
N GLY A 2 -10.14 4.53 -4.25
CA GLY A 2 -9.69 4.57 -2.85
C GLY A 2 -8.86 5.79 -2.43
N ARG A 3 -8.19 6.49 -3.34
CA ARG A 3 -7.42 7.71 -3.03
C ARG A 3 -8.26 8.95 -2.75
N GLN A 4 -9.50 9.03 -3.26
CA GLN A 4 -10.34 10.23 -3.13
C GLN A 4 -10.91 10.44 -1.71
N ALA A 5 -11.10 9.38 -0.92
CA ALA A 5 -11.66 9.52 0.43
C ALA A 5 -10.75 10.33 1.37
N PHE A 6 -9.45 10.29 1.15
CA PHE A 6 -8.47 11.01 1.96
C PHE A 6 -7.97 12.33 1.36
N GLU A 7 -8.25 12.60 0.09
CA GLU A 7 -8.02 13.92 -0.51
C GLU A 7 -8.91 15.01 0.12
N PHE A 8 -10.02 14.62 0.74
CA PHE A 8 -10.95 15.53 1.43
C PHE A 8 -10.57 15.89 2.88
N GLY A 9 -9.37 15.51 3.34
CA GLY A 9 -8.83 15.93 4.63
C GLY A 9 -9.59 15.33 5.82
N LEU A 10 -9.22 14.11 6.24
CA LEU A 10 -9.68 13.51 7.48
C LEU A 10 -9.47 14.47 8.67
N ARG A 11 -10.52 14.69 9.47
CA ARG A 11 -10.45 15.56 10.65
C ARG A 11 -10.70 14.74 11.92
N PRO A 12 -10.10 15.11 13.06
CA PRO A 12 -10.29 14.41 14.32
C PRO A 12 -11.76 14.28 14.76
N LYS A 13 -12.60 15.26 14.39
CA LYS A 13 -14.02 15.31 14.73
C LYS A 13 -14.91 14.44 13.82
N ASP A 14 -14.40 14.02 12.66
CA ASP A 14 -15.18 13.21 11.72
C ASP A 14 -15.60 11.91 12.39
N GLN A 15 -16.83 11.49 12.13
CA GLN A 15 -17.42 10.32 12.76
C GLN A 15 -17.00 9.04 12.04
N PHE A 16 -16.97 7.93 12.77
CA PHE A 16 -16.74 6.62 12.15
C PHE A 16 -17.66 5.54 12.72
N LYS A 17 -17.83 4.48 11.92
CA LYS A 17 -18.41 3.20 12.32
C LYS A 17 -17.49 2.08 11.88
N VAL A 18 -17.47 0.98 12.64
CA VAL A 18 -16.71 -0.23 12.27
C VAL A 18 -17.69 -1.35 11.96
N MET A 19 -17.46 -2.04 10.85
CA MET A 19 -18.26 -3.16 10.38
C MET A 19 -17.38 -4.42 10.30
N GLN A 20 -17.88 -5.52 10.83
CA GLN A 20 -17.22 -6.82 10.81
C GLN A 20 -18.28 -7.91 10.71
N HIS A 21 -18.12 -8.86 9.78
CA HIS A 21 -19.06 -9.97 9.56
C HIS A 21 -18.46 -11.34 9.88
N PHE A 22 -17.45 -11.39 10.75
CA PHE A 22 -16.76 -12.62 11.15
C PHE A 22 -16.27 -12.48 12.59
N ASP A 23 -16.00 -13.61 13.26
CA ASP A 23 -15.37 -13.63 14.56
C ASP A 23 -13.87 -13.93 14.42
N LEU A 24 -13.03 -13.15 15.13
CA LEU A 24 -11.61 -13.44 15.22
C LEU A 24 -11.41 -14.68 16.07
N ASN A 25 -10.71 -15.66 15.52
CA ASN A 25 -10.29 -16.85 16.22
C ASN A 25 -8.77 -16.90 16.38
N THR A 26 -8.28 -17.88 17.15
CA THR A 26 -6.84 -18.03 17.43
C THR A 26 -5.99 -18.13 16.15
N ASN A 27 -6.48 -18.83 15.12
CA ASN A 27 -5.75 -18.95 13.86
C ASN A 27 -5.62 -17.59 13.14
N HIS A 28 -6.65 -16.75 13.18
CA HIS A 28 -6.58 -15.40 12.61
C HIS A 28 -5.54 -14.55 13.36
N LEU A 29 -5.51 -14.64 14.70
CA LEU A 29 -4.53 -13.92 15.53
C LEU A 29 -3.09 -14.38 15.23
N GLU A 30 -2.88 -15.69 15.08
CA GLU A 30 -1.57 -16.24 14.72
C GLU A 30 -1.11 -15.76 13.34
N VAL A 31 -2.00 -15.74 12.36
CA VAL A 31 -1.70 -15.22 11.01
C VAL A 31 -1.35 -13.73 11.07
N LEU A 32 -2.17 -12.90 11.74
CA LEU A 32 -1.90 -11.47 11.91
C LEU A 32 -0.56 -11.23 12.58
N ASN A 33 -0.30 -11.89 13.72
CA ASN A 33 0.88 -11.63 14.52
C ASN A 33 2.18 -12.18 13.90
N ARG A 34 2.12 -13.30 13.18
CA ARG A 34 3.33 -13.97 12.64
C ARG A 34 3.60 -13.65 11.18
N LEU A 35 2.56 -13.43 10.38
CA LEU A 35 2.71 -13.27 8.94
C LEU A 35 2.51 -11.81 8.49
N TYR A 36 1.54 -11.09 9.07
CA TYR A 36 1.29 -9.70 8.69
C TYR A 36 2.18 -8.70 9.44
N THR A 37 2.48 -8.95 10.73
CA THR A 37 3.35 -8.02 11.49
C THR A 37 4.69 -7.73 10.82
N PRO A 38 5.41 -8.70 10.23
CA PRO A 38 6.63 -8.40 9.50
C PRO A 38 6.43 -7.51 8.27
N LEU A 39 5.23 -7.54 7.66
CA LEU A 39 4.91 -6.78 6.44
C LEU A 39 4.48 -5.34 6.73
N ILE A 40 3.61 -5.14 7.73
CA ILE A 40 2.94 -3.86 7.97
C ILE A 40 3.24 -3.27 9.35
N GLY A 41 4.05 -3.94 10.15
CA GLY A 41 4.43 -3.48 11.48
C GLY A 41 3.39 -3.73 12.56
N THR A 42 3.83 -3.59 13.81
CA THR A 42 3.00 -3.81 15.00
C THR A 42 1.91 -2.76 15.19
N GLN A 43 2.14 -1.52 14.71
CA GLN A 43 1.17 -0.43 14.85
C GLN A 43 -0.08 -0.69 13.98
N ALA A 44 0.09 -1.09 12.72
CA ALA A 44 -1.02 -1.40 11.84
C ALA A 44 -1.82 -2.62 12.32
N VAL A 45 -1.14 -3.70 12.73
CA VAL A 45 -1.79 -4.88 13.32
C VAL A 45 -2.48 -4.52 14.63
N GLY A 46 -1.85 -3.70 15.48
CA GLY A 46 -2.45 -3.17 16.70
C GLY A 46 -3.71 -2.33 16.44
N LEU A 47 -3.69 -1.48 15.40
CA LEU A 47 -4.87 -0.71 14.99
C LEU A 47 -6.00 -1.62 14.52
N TYR A 48 -5.70 -2.65 13.73
CA TYR A 48 -6.69 -3.64 13.31
C TYR A 48 -7.38 -4.30 14.51
N HIS A 49 -6.62 -4.77 15.51
CA HIS A 49 -7.16 -5.34 16.74
C HIS A 49 -7.97 -4.31 17.55
N PHE A 50 -7.47 -3.09 17.65
CA PHE A 50 -8.15 -2.03 18.39
C PHE A 50 -9.51 -1.69 17.78
N MET A 51 -9.64 -1.72 16.45
CA MET A 51 -10.89 -1.43 15.76
C MET A 51 -11.98 -2.48 16.04
N THR A 52 -11.63 -3.72 16.33
CA THR A 52 -12.63 -4.79 16.57
C THR A 52 -13.53 -4.52 17.77
N GLN A 53 -13.07 -3.75 18.75
CA GLN A 53 -13.88 -3.40 19.93
C GLN A 53 -15.08 -2.51 19.60
N PHE A 54 -15.02 -1.70 18.52
CA PHE A 54 -16.06 -0.76 18.13
C PHE A 54 -17.18 -1.38 17.28
N VAL A 55 -17.09 -2.65 16.94
CA VAL A 55 -18.11 -3.32 16.10
C VAL A 55 -19.48 -3.28 16.76
N LYS A 56 -19.56 -3.60 18.05
CA LYS A 56 -20.82 -3.56 18.82
C LYS A 56 -21.31 -2.12 19.03
N ASP A 57 -20.39 -1.21 19.31
CA ASP A 57 -20.71 0.21 19.53
C ASP A 57 -21.25 0.88 18.27
N SER A 58 -20.80 0.44 17.10
CA SER A 58 -21.25 0.96 15.80
C SER A 58 -22.71 0.63 15.47
N HIS A 59 -23.31 -0.35 16.16
CA HIS A 59 -24.75 -0.64 16.06
C HIS A 59 -25.60 0.26 16.98
N ASN A 60 -24.98 0.99 17.89
CA ASN A 60 -25.68 1.93 18.76
C ASN A 60 -25.79 3.30 18.08
N GLU A 61 -26.95 3.65 17.57
CA GLU A 61 -27.19 4.92 16.87
C GLU A 61 -27.00 6.18 17.75
N THR A 62 -27.10 6.03 19.07
CA THR A 62 -26.91 7.12 20.02
C THR A 62 -25.44 7.38 20.36
N LEU A 63 -24.54 6.47 20.04
CA LEU A 63 -23.13 6.60 20.35
C LEU A 63 -22.37 7.19 19.14
N ILE A 64 -21.85 8.39 19.33
CA ILE A 64 -21.04 9.07 18.32
C ILE A 64 -19.57 8.71 18.53
N LEU A 65 -19.01 7.91 17.61
CA LEU A 65 -17.58 7.58 17.58
C LEU A 65 -16.86 8.57 16.67
N SER A 66 -15.88 9.27 17.20
CA SER A 66 -15.05 10.20 16.43
C SER A 66 -13.58 9.78 16.45
N HIS A 67 -12.81 10.24 15.46
CA HIS A 67 -11.38 9.88 15.33
C HIS A 67 -10.52 10.35 16.51
N TYR A 68 -11.01 11.24 17.36
CA TYR A 68 -10.36 11.59 18.63
C TYR A 68 -10.06 10.35 19.51
N ILE A 69 -10.88 9.29 19.41
CA ILE A 69 -10.70 8.07 20.18
C ILE A 69 -9.34 7.42 19.83
N PHE A 70 -9.02 7.29 18.54
CA PHE A 70 -7.74 6.73 18.11
C PHE A 70 -6.55 7.55 18.60
N MET A 71 -6.67 8.88 18.52
CA MET A 71 -5.61 9.78 18.96
C MET A 71 -5.42 9.72 20.49
N ASN A 72 -6.52 9.64 21.23
CA ASN A 72 -6.47 9.66 22.71
C ASN A 72 -6.07 8.30 23.30
N GLU A 73 -6.54 7.20 22.75
CA GLU A 73 -6.33 5.88 23.32
C GLU A 73 -5.07 5.19 22.78
N LEU A 74 -4.80 5.31 21.48
CA LEU A 74 -3.58 4.76 20.88
C LEU A 74 -2.37 5.69 20.99
N LYS A 75 -2.57 6.96 21.42
CA LYS A 75 -1.50 7.98 21.52
C LYS A 75 -0.80 8.25 20.19
N ILE A 76 -1.54 8.15 19.09
CA ILE A 76 -1.06 8.43 17.74
C ILE A 76 -1.69 9.71 17.21
N ASN A 77 -1.00 10.44 16.36
CA ASN A 77 -1.57 11.58 15.67
C ASN A 77 -2.39 11.13 14.43
N LEU A 78 -3.13 12.06 13.84
CA LEU A 78 -4.01 11.75 12.72
C LEU A 78 -3.25 11.29 11.46
N LEU A 79 -2.03 11.80 11.26
CA LEU A 79 -1.18 11.39 10.15
C LEU A 79 -0.70 9.94 10.34
N GLU A 80 -0.24 9.60 11.54
CA GLU A 80 0.15 8.23 11.89
C GLU A 80 -1.03 7.28 11.75
N PHE A 81 -2.22 7.66 12.27
CA PHE A 81 -3.45 6.88 12.08
C PHE A 81 -3.68 6.59 10.59
N ARG A 82 -3.61 7.62 9.74
CA ARG A 82 -3.79 7.47 8.30
C ARG A 82 -2.77 6.52 7.69
N GLN A 83 -1.50 6.65 8.03
CA GLN A 83 -0.45 5.76 7.52
C GLN A 83 -0.72 4.29 7.86
N GLN A 84 -1.20 4.01 9.09
CA GLN A 84 -1.57 2.66 9.47
C GLN A 84 -2.81 2.16 8.72
N MET A 85 -3.78 3.02 8.46
CA MET A 85 -4.96 2.70 7.65
C MET A 85 -4.56 2.36 6.21
N ASP A 86 -3.68 3.17 5.60
CA ASP A 86 -3.18 2.94 4.24
C ASP A 86 -2.51 1.54 4.12
N LEU A 87 -1.75 1.12 5.14
CA LEU A 87 -1.14 -0.21 5.19
C LEU A 87 -2.19 -1.32 5.26
N LEU A 88 -3.20 -1.18 6.13
CA LEU A 88 -4.28 -2.15 6.28
C LEU A 88 -5.13 -2.27 5.01
N GLU A 89 -5.43 -1.15 4.35
CA GLU A 89 -6.16 -1.12 3.08
C GLU A 89 -5.34 -1.78 1.96
N ALA A 90 -4.07 -1.40 1.84
CA ALA A 90 -3.19 -1.93 0.79
C ALA A 90 -2.99 -3.44 0.87
N ILE A 91 -2.89 -3.99 2.10
CA ILE A 91 -2.71 -5.42 2.31
C ILE A 91 -4.03 -6.22 2.25
N GLY A 92 -5.18 -5.55 2.11
CA GLY A 92 -6.49 -6.18 1.99
C GLY A 92 -7.15 -6.60 3.31
N LEU A 93 -6.71 -6.05 4.44
CA LEU A 93 -7.31 -6.31 5.76
C LEU A 93 -8.42 -5.32 6.14
N LEU A 94 -8.60 -4.24 5.37
CA LEU A 94 -9.57 -3.20 5.64
C LEU A 94 -10.09 -2.57 4.35
N LYS A 95 -11.37 -2.20 4.35
CA LYS A 95 -11.98 -1.32 3.34
C LYS A 95 -12.54 -0.08 4.03
N ALA A 96 -12.28 1.10 3.48
CA ALA A 96 -12.79 2.36 3.98
C ALA A 96 -13.84 2.93 3.04
N PHE A 97 -14.96 3.40 3.61
CA PHE A 97 -16.04 4.08 2.90
C PHE A 97 -16.27 5.42 3.54
N VAL A 98 -16.63 6.42 2.76
CA VAL A 98 -16.91 7.78 3.25
C VAL A 98 -18.21 8.29 2.66
N LYS A 99 -18.98 8.96 3.52
CA LYS A 99 -20.16 9.74 3.15
C LYS A 99 -19.95 11.18 3.60
N HIS A 100 -20.14 12.13 2.69
CA HIS A 100 -20.12 13.55 2.98
C HIS A 100 -21.55 14.08 2.97
N ASP A 101 -21.97 14.65 4.08
CA ASP A 101 -23.15 15.50 4.17
C ASP A 101 -22.71 16.95 4.36
N GLU A 102 -23.60 17.94 4.13
CA GLU A 102 -23.26 19.37 4.18
C GLU A 102 -22.60 19.84 5.47
N GLN A 103 -22.81 19.14 6.59
CA GLN A 103 -22.30 19.53 7.91
C GLN A 103 -21.32 18.50 8.50
N GLU A 104 -21.38 17.22 8.10
CA GLU A 104 -20.64 16.14 8.74
C GLU A 104 -20.06 15.17 7.71
N THR A 105 -18.88 14.64 8.03
CA THR A 105 -18.25 13.54 7.29
C THR A 105 -18.29 12.28 8.15
N GLN A 106 -18.83 11.21 7.61
CA GLN A 106 -18.92 9.91 8.28
C GLN A 106 -18.12 8.85 7.50
N PHE A 107 -17.31 8.10 8.21
CA PHE A 107 -16.54 6.97 7.68
C PHE A 107 -17.16 5.65 8.13
N VAL A 108 -17.06 4.64 7.28
CA VAL A 108 -17.32 3.24 7.64
C VAL A 108 -16.08 2.42 7.32
N TYR A 109 -15.54 1.77 8.32
CA TYR A 109 -14.38 0.90 8.22
C TYR A 109 -14.83 -0.56 8.29
N GLN A 110 -14.74 -1.24 7.17
CA GLN A 110 -15.05 -2.66 7.08
C GLN A 110 -13.79 -3.47 7.31
N LEU A 111 -13.74 -4.19 8.42
CA LEU A 111 -12.66 -5.15 8.70
C LEU A 111 -12.86 -6.39 7.82
N ILE A 112 -11.78 -6.84 7.19
CA ILE A 112 -11.74 -8.03 6.36
C ILE A 112 -11.10 -9.16 7.15
N GLN A 113 -11.69 -10.35 7.07
CA GLN A 113 -11.19 -11.54 7.76
C GLN A 113 -9.76 -11.87 7.29
N PRO A 114 -8.79 -12.03 8.19
CA PRO A 114 -7.47 -12.52 7.82
C PRO A 114 -7.57 -13.88 7.11
N PRO A 115 -6.82 -14.11 6.03
CA PRO A 115 -6.85 -15.38 5.33
C PRO A 115 -6.29 -16.51 6.19
N SER A 116 -6.58 -17.75 5.83
CA SER A 116 -5.84 -18.87 6.42
C SER A 116 -4.35 -18.79 6.02
N ALA A 117 -3.47 -19.39 6.82
CA ALA A 117 -2.05 -19.45 6.48
C ALA A 117 -1.80 -20.08 5.10
N HIS A 118 -2.60 -21.10 4.74
CA HIS A 118 -2.53 -21.71 3.40
C HIS A 118 -2.81 -20.70 2.29
N LEU A 119 -3.84 -19.88 2.42
CA LEU A 119 -4.15 -18.82 1.42
C LEU A 119 -3.07 -17.75 1.40
N PHE A 120 -2.52 -17.37 2.57
CA PHE A 120 -1.42 -16.42 2.66
C PHE A 120 -0.17 -16.89 1.90
N PHE A 121 0.29 -18.11 2.17
CA PHE A 121 1.49 -18.66 1.51
C PHE A 121 1.29 -18.97 0.03
N ASN A 122 0.04 -19.19 -0.41
CA ASN A 122 -0.29 -19.39 -1.81
C ASN A 122 -0.52 -18.07 -2.58
N ASP A 123 -0.67 -16.95 -1.88
CA ASP A 123 -0.67 -15.63 -2.52
C ASP A 123 0.77 -15.25 -2.89
N PRO A 124 1.08 -15.04 -4.18
CA PRO A 124 2.46 -14.77 -4.62
C PRO A 124 3.04 -13.50 -4.00
N MET A 125 2.21 -12.46 -3.83
CA MET A 125 2.68 -11.18 -3.31
C MET A 125 2.98 -11.28 -1.81
N LEU A 126 2.04 -11.79 -1.02
CA LEU A 126 2.21 -11.93 0.43
C LEU A 126 3.39 -12.85 0.76
N SER A 127 3.49 -13.99 0.09
CA SER A 127 4.55 -14.96 0.34
C SER A 127 5.95 -14.43 0.01
N ILE A 128 6.10 -13.75 -1.14
CA ILE A 128 7.39 -13.19 -1.56
C ILE A 128 7.80 -12.00 -0.70
N PHE A 129 6.87 -11.10 -0.39
CA PHE A 129 7.17 -9.97 0.50
C PHE A 129 7.55 -10.45 1.90
N LEU A 130 6.83 -11.45 2.45
CA LEU A 130 7.25 -12.03 3.72
C LEU A 130 8.66 -12.62 3.63
N TYR A 131 8.97 -13.34 2.55
CA TYR A 131 10.31 -13.89 2.33
C TYR A 131 11.39 -12.80 2.25
N SER A 132 11.07 -11.63 1.69
CA SER A 132 12.02 -10.52 1.59
C SER A 132 12.19 -9.73 2.90
N GLU A 133 11.16 -9.69 3.75
CA GLU A 133 11.19 -8.94 5.02
C GLU A 133 11.79 -9.76 6.18
N VAL A 134 11.70 -11.09 6.12
CA VAL A 134 12.29 -11.96 7.14
C VAL A 134 13.46 -12.74 6.57
N GLU A 135 14.41 -13.14 7.42
CA GLU A 135 15.50 -14.01 6.99
C GLU A 135 14.99 -15.34 6.43
N HIS A 136 15.72 -15.90 5.45
CA HIS A 136 15.38 -17.16 4.78
C HIS A 136 15.04 -18.28 5.78
N ARG A 137 15.86 -18.45 6.83
CA ARG A 137 15.60 -19.43 7.88
C ARG A 137 14.27 -19.18 8.58
N ARG A 138 13.98 -17.92 8.92
CA ARG A 138 12.75 -17.54 9.62
C ARG A 138 11.51 -17.79 8.77
N PHE A 139 11.57 -17.53 7.47
CA PHE A 139 10.47 -17.84 6.55
C PHE A 139 10.12 -19.33 6.56
N HIS A 140 11.13 -20.22 6.53
CA HIS A 140 10.89 -21.66 6.57
C HIS A 140 10.35 -22.12 7.93
N GLU A 141 10.80 -21.53 9.03
CA GLU A 141 10.26 -21.80 10.36
C GLU A 141 8.79 -21.41 10.45
N LEU A 142 8.41 -20.23 9.91
CA LEU A 142 7.02 -19.77 9.87
C LEU A 142 6.15 -20.70 9.00
N LYS A 143 6.64 -21.07 7.83
CA LYS A 143 5.92 -22.01 6.96
C LYS A 143 5.68 -23.34 7.68
N LYS A 144 6.72 -23.90 8.28
CA LYS A 144 6.63 -25.16 9.06
C LYS A 144 5.67 -25.05 10.24
N TYR A 145 5.61 -23.88 10.93
CA TYR A 145 4.70 -23.64 12.04
C TYR A 145 3.23 -23.82 11.64
N PHE A 146 2.87 -23.41 10.41
CA PHE A 146 1.52 -23.51 9.91
C PHE A 146 1.26 -24.79 9.10
N GLU A 147 2.24 -25.66 8.93
CA GLU A 147 2.04 -26.95 8.28
C GLU A 147 1.27 -27.88 9.24
N TYR A 148 0.13 -28.39 8.75
CA TYR A 148 -0.56 -29.47 9.43
C TYR A 148 0.11 -30.79 9.07
N GLN A 149 0.34 -31.64 10.07
CA GLN A 149 0.74 -33.02 9.81
C GLN A 149 -0.41 -33.71 9.08
N GLN A 150 -0.23 -33.99 7.82
CA GLN A 150 -1.16 -34.77 7.04
C GLN A 150 -0.88 -36.25 7.29
N ILE A 151 -1.94 -36.97 7.67
CA ILE A 151 -1.90 -38.44 7.68
C ILE A 151 -2.07 -38.88 6.23
N ASP A 152 -1.18 -39.74 5.74
CA ASP A 152 -1.36 -40.33 4.42
C ASP A 152 -2.57 -41.24 4.43
N LEU A 153 -3.60 -40.86 3.67
CA LEU A 153 -4.87 -41.56 3.55
C LEU A 153 -4.92 -42.46 2.31
N SER A 154 -3.83 -42.63 1.58
CA SER A 154 -3.81 -43.41 0.32
C SER A 154 -4.23 -44.86 0.51
N GLU A 155 -3.93 -45.45 1.67
CA GLU A 155 -4.32 -46.84 1.99
C GLU A 155 -5.68 -46.92 2.73
N PHE A 156 -6.33 -45.79 3.04
CA PHE A 156 -7.60 -45.77 3.76
C PHE A 156 -8.78 -45.63 2.82
N LYS A 157 -9.82 -46.40 3.04
CA LYS A 157 -11.09 -46.26 2.35
C LYS A 157 -12.01 -45.31 3.12
N GLN A 158 -12.53 -44.29 2.46
CA GLN A 158 -13.53 -43.41 3.06
C GLN A 158 -14.85 -44.21 3.28
N VAL A 159 -15.31 -44.25 4.53
CA VAL A 159 -16.55 -44.94 4.95
C VAL A 159 -17.61 -43.97 5.47
N THR A 160 -17.48 -42.69 5.12
CA THR A 160 -18.44 -41.64 5.52
C THR A 160 -19.79 -41.90 4.89
N ARG A 161 -20.83 -41.92 5.72
CA ARG A 161 -22.22 -42.07 5.26
C ARG A 161 -22.72 -40.76 4.64
N GLN A 162 -23.59 -40.87 3.63
CA GLN A 162 -24.23 -39.70 3.04
C GLN A 162 -25.42 -39.25 3.92
N PHE A 163 -25.84 -38.00 3.76
CA PHE A 163 -26.97 -37.43 4.51
C PHE A 163 -28.24 -38.30 4.39
N THR A 164 -28.54 -38.74 3.18
CA THR A 164 -29.71 -39.60 2.86
C THR A 164 -29.64 -41.01 3.43
N ASP A 165 -28.46 -41.51 3.82
CA ASP A 165 -28.30 -42.80 4.46
C ASP A 165 -28.70 -42.75 5.95
N VAL A 166 -28.72 -41.56 6.53
CA VAL A 166 -28.95 -41.33 7.97
C VAL A 166 -30.28 -40.60 8.20
N PHE A 167 -30.58 -39.61 7.40
CA PHE A 167 -31.74 -38.75 7.57
C PHE A 167 -32.77 -38.92 6.45
N LYS A 168 -34.06 -38.88 6.82
CA LYS A 168 -35.14 -38.79 5.85
C LYS A 168 -35.37 -37.36 5.45
N VAL A 169 -35.32 -37.08 4.15
CA VAL A 169 -35.60 -35.73 3.62
C VAL A 169 -37.12 -35.49 3.72
N PRO A 170 -37.60 -34.45 4.39
CA PRO A 170 -39.02 -34.09 4.42
C PRO A 170 -39.52 -33.79 3.01
N SER A 171 -40.70 -34.29 2.67
CA SER A 171 -41.34 -34.02 1.38
C SER A 171 -42.01 -32.63 1.30
N THR A 172 -42.07 -31.91 2.41
CA THR A 172 -42.64 -30.56 2.51
C THR A 172 -41.61 -29.53 2.12
N LYS A 173 -41.91 -28.70 1.11
CA LYS A 173 -41.12 -27.54 0.79
C LYS A 173 -41.35 -26.48 1.89
N ILE A 174 -40.35 -26.26 2.74
CA ILE A 174 -40.33 -25.15 3.70
C ILE A 174 -39.48 -24.08 3.06
N ASP A 175 -40.07 -22.92 2.78
CA ASP A 175 -39.36 -21.77 2.30
C ASP A 175 -38.80 -21.04 3.55
N ILE A 176 -37.51 -21.12 3.73
CA ILE A 176 -36.82 -20.44 4.84
C ILE A 176 -36.14 -19.18 4.25
N ASP A 177 -36.61 -18.01 4.65
CA ASP A 177 -35.97 -16.77 4.31
C ASP A 177 -34.65 -16.68 5.10
N THR A 178 -33.54 -16.64 4.39
CA THR A 178 -32.16 -16.48 4.95
C THR A 178 -31.55 -15.13 4.62
N SER A 179 -32.36 -14.17 4.16
CA SER A 179 -31.88 -12.85 3.72
C SER A 179 -31.24 -12.04 4.85
N ASP A 180 -31.61 -12.31 6.09
CA ASP A 180 -31.10 -11.61 7.28
C ASP A 180 -29.79 -12.18 7.83
N ILE A 181 -29.29 -13.28 7.24
CA ILE A 181 -27.99 -13.87 7.67
C ILE A 181 -26.86 -13.13 6.95
N PRO A 182 -25.97 -12.42 7.67
CA PRO A 182 -24.87 -11.71 7.03
C PRO A 182 -23.93 -12.70 6.34
N ILE A 183 -23.64 -12.42 5.07
CA ILE A 183 -22.67 -13.19 4.29
C ILE A 183 -21.28 -12.67 4.60
N ASN A 184 -20.41 -13.53 5.11
CA ASN A 184 -19.00 -13.22 5.25
C ASN A 184 -18.35 -13.13 3.87
N GLU A 185 -17.78 -11.98 3.53
CA GLU A 185 -16.99 -11.85 2.30
C GLU A 185 -15.68 -12.64 2.46
N PRO A 186 -15.42 -13.64 1.61
CA PRO A 186 -14.16 -14.35 1.67
C PRO A 186 -13.00 -13.43 1.34
N TYR A 187 -11.85 -13.67 1.93
CA TYR A 187 -10.62 -12.96 1.60
C TYR A 187 -10.35 -13.00 0.09
N GLN A 188 -10.27 -11.85 -0.53
CA GLN A 188 -10.11 -11.72 -1.98
C GLN A 188 -8.64 -11.48 -2.42
N GLY A 189 -7.71 -11.43 -1.47
CA GLY A 189 -6.32 -11.07 -1.73
C GLY A 189 -6.11 -9.56 -1.88
N ILE A 190 -4.90 -9.17 -2.26
CA ILE A 190 -4.56 -7.78 -2.53
C ILE A 190 -5.35 -7.31 -3.76
N ASP A 191 -6.01 -6.16 -3.65
CA ASP A 191 -6.75 -5.57 -4.76
C ASP A 191 -5.78 -4.88 -5.73
N LEU A 192 -5.72 -5.41 -6.95
CA LEU A 192 -4.92 -4.90 -8.06
C LEU A 192 -5.80 -4.35 -9.19
N SER A 193 -7.04 -3.98 -8.91
CA SER A 193 -7.98 -3.50 -9.93
C SER A 193 -7.53 -2.23 -10.65
N ASN A 194 -6.65 -1.46 -10.02
CA ASN A 194 -6.06 -0.25 -10.61
C ASN A 194 -4.79 -0.52 -11.45
N GLU A 195 -4.24 -1.75 -11.39
CA GLU A 195 -3.09 -2.13 -12.20
C GLU A 195 -3.55 -2.58 -13.58
N SER A 196 -2.98 -1.97 -14.61
CA SER A 196 -3.30 -2.31 -16.01
C SER A 196 -2.25 -3.26 -16.56
N PHE A 197 -2.69 -4.44 -16.98
CA PHE A 197 -1.85 -5.36 -17.75
C PHE A 197 -2.42 -5.50 -19.17
N ASP A 198 -1.55 -5.44 -20.18
CA ASP A 198 -1.96 -5.51 -21.59
C ASP A 198 -2.27 -6.96 -22.01
N PHE A 199 -3.48 -7.41 -21.68
CA PHE A 199 -3.98 -8.72 -22.07
C PHE A 199 -4.21 -8.87 -23.56
N GLU A 200 -4.46 -7.77 -24.31
CA GLU A 200 -4.66 -7.83 -25.76
C GLU A 200 -3.35 -8.16 -26.46
N MET A 201 -2.28 -7.48 -26.07
CA MET A 201 -0.94 -7.77 -26.58
C MET A 201 -0.50 -9.19 -26.23
N LEU A 202 -0.74 -9.63 -24.97
CA LEU A 202 -0.44 -11.00 -24.54
C LEU A 202 -1.19 -12.03 -25.40
N ARG A 203 -2.49 -11.85 -25.64
CA ARG A 203 -3.29 -12.75 -26.49
C ARG A 203 -2.78 -12.83 -27.92
N GLN A 204 -2.42 -11.69 -28.51
CA GLN A 204 -1.85 -11.66 -29.86
C GLN A 204 -0.53 -12.43 -29.93
N MET A 205 0.33 -12.29 -28.90
CA MET A 205 1.58 -13.03 -28.80
C MET A 205 1.37 -14.53 -28.63
N LEU A 206 0.47 -14.97 -27.76
CA LEU A 206 0.13 -16.38 -27.54
C LEU A 206 -0.50 -17.01 -28.78
N GLY A 207 -1.33 -16.28 -29.53
CA GLY A 207 -1.93 -16.74 -30.79
C GLY A 207 -0.88 -17.11 -31.84
N LYS A 208 0.26 -16.42 -31.89
CA LYS A 208 1.39 -16.76 -32.79
C LYS A 208 2.06 -18.11 -32.44
N HIS A 209 1.86 -18.62 -31.24
CA HIS A 209 2.39 -19.91 -30.76
C HIS A 209 1.32 -21.02 -30.76
N PHE A 210 0.20 -20.84 -31.45
CA PHE A 210 -0.90 -21.82 -31.56
C PHE A 210 -1.53 -22.23 -30.22
N ILE A 211 -1.48 -21.33 -29.23
CA ILE A 211 -2.10 -21.54 -27.93
C ILE A 211 -3.52 -21.01 -27.94
N SER A 212 -4.47 -21.85 -27.48
CA SER A 212 -5.88 -21.43 -27.36
C SER A 212 -6.01 -20.25 -26.38
N GLN A 213 -6.82 -19.26 -26.77
CA GLN A 213 -7.10 -18.09 -25.93
C GLN A 213 -7.87 -18.47 -24.65
N ASP A 214 -8.54 -19.63 -24.64
CA ASP A 214 -9.31 -20.13 -23.50
C ASP A 214 -8.44 -20.54 -22.31
N ILE A 215 -7.13 -20.67 -22.52
CA ILE A 215 -6.18 -20.99 -21.45
C ILE A 215 -6.06 -19.84 -20.41
N VAL A 216 -6.38 -18.61 -20.83
CA VAL A 216 -6.36 -17.41 -19.98
C VAL A 216 -7.72 -17.25 -19.30
N THR A 217 -8.03 -18.14 -18.37
CA THR A 217 -9.24 -18.09 -17.54
C THR A 217 -9.29 -16.85 -16.64
N LYS A 218 -10.40 -16.62 -15.95
CA LYS A 218 -10.53 -15.52 -14.97
C LYS A 218 -9.47 -15.60 -13.86
N ASP A 219 -9.22 -16.80 -13.35
CA ASP A 219 -8.22 -17.04 -12.30
C ASP A 219 -6.81 -16.88 -12.84
N ALA A 220 -6.55 -17.33 -14.09
CA ALA A 220 -5.28 -17.09 -14.76
C ALA A 220 -5.01 -15.58 -14.94
N LYS A 221 -6.01 -14.79 -15.33
CA LYS A 221 -5.84 -13.33 -15.45
C LYS A 221 -5.44 -12.69 -14.14
N ARG A 222 -6.09 -13.08 -13.04
CA ARG A 222 -5.75 -12.58 -11.71
C ARG A 222 -4.30 -12.91 -11.34
N LEU A 223 -3.88 -14.16 -11.52
CA LEU A 223 -2.51 -14.57 -11.23
C LEU A 223 -1.50 -13.88 -12.14
N ILE A 224 -1.80 -13.72 -13.43
CA ILE A 224 -0.97 -12.98 -14.39
C ILE A 224 -0.79 -11.52 -13.92
N THR A 225 -1.87 -10.84 -13.53
CA THR A 225 -1.77 -9.47 -13.01
C THR A 225 -0.91 -9.41 -11.74
N GLN A 226 -1.11 -10.32 -10.80
CA GLN A 226 -0.28 -10.40 -9.59
C GLN A 226 1.22 -10.60 -9.90
N LEU A 227 1.54 -11.55 -10.76
CA LEU A 227 2.93 -11.84 -11.13
C LEU A 227 3.56 -10.70 -11.95
N ALA A 228 2.79 -10.09 -12.85
CA ALA A 228 3.26 -8.94 -13.63
C ALA A 228 3.56 -7.74 -12.72
N THR A 229 2.68 -7.44 -11.77
CA THR A 229 2.88 -6.35 -10.80
C THR A 229 4.05 -6.65 -9.87
N LEU A 230 4.15 -7.88 -9.36
CA LEU A 230 5.19 -8.29 -8.41
C LEU A 230 6.60 -8.23 -9.02
N TYR A 231 6.73 -8.71 -10.25
CA TYR A 231 8.02 -8.87 -10.93
C TYR A 231 8.27 -7.84 -12.04
N GLY A 232 7.36 -6.89 -12.25
CA GLY A 232 7.49 -5.89 -13.31
C GLY A 232 7.43 -6.48 -14.72
N LEU A 233 6.77 -7.64 -14.93
CA LEU A 233 6.79 -8.35 -16.18
C LEU A 233 5.93 -7.64 -17.24
N THR A 234 6.50 -7.43 -18.41
CA THR A 234 5.78 -6.99 -19.60
C THR A 234 4.97 -8.13 -20.23
N ALA A 235 4.14 -7.82 -21.24
CA ALA A 235 3.40 -8.85 -21.98
C ALA A 235 4.34 -9.88 -22.65
N ASP A 236 5.53 -9.46 -23.08
CA ASP A 236 6.54 -10.37 -23.66
C ASP A 236 7.16 -11.30 -22.61
N GLY A 237 7.58 -10.76 -21.45
CA GLY A 237 8.08 -11.58 -20.34
C GLY A 237 7.02 -12.59 -19.87
N MET A 238 5.77 -12.14 -19.71
CA MET A 238 4.68 -13.01 -19.29
C MET A 238 4.34 -14.09 -20.33
N LYS A 239 4.47 -13.80 -21.61
CA LYS A 239 4.37 -14.81 -22.69
C LYS A 239 5.36 -15.95 -22.47
N HIS A 240 6.65 -15.65 -22.19
CA HIS A 240 7.66 -16.66 -21.92
C HIS A 240 7.32 -17.50 -20.67
N VAL A 241 6.85 -16.85 -19.61
CA VAL A 241 6.39 -17.53 -18.40
C VAL A 241 5.26 -18.50 -18.71
N ILE A 242 4.24 -18.08 -19.46
CA ILE A 242 3.09 -18.92 -19.81
C ILE A 242 3.52 -20.09 -20.68
N LEU A 243 4.33 -19.86 -21.73
CA LEU A 243 4.83 -20.91 -22.62
C LEU A 243 5.53 -22.03 -21.85
N ASN A 244 6.35 -21.67 -20.87
CA ASN A 244 7.09 -22.61 -20.04
C ASN A 244 6.24 -23.26 -18.94
N SER A 245 4.99 -22.79 -18.73
CA SER A 245 4.08 -23.29 -17.69
C SER A 245 2.93 -24.14 -18.23
N ILE A 246 2.89 -24.37 -19.55
CA ILE A 246 1.89 -25.22 -20.18
C ILE A 246 2.32 -26.68 -20.03
N THR A 247 1.44 -27.49 -19.47
CA THR A 247 1.65 -28.93 -19.36
C THR A 247 1.37 -29.66 -20.71
N SER A 248 1.83 -30.90 -20.84
CA SER A 248 1.60 -31.76 -22.02
C SER A 248 0.12 -31.95 -22.38
N GLY A 249 -0.79 -31.67 -21.44
CA GLY A 249 -2.25 -31.66 -21.65
C GLY A 249 -2.83 -30.31 -22.11
N GLN A 250 -2.03 -29.36 -22.54
CA GLN A 250 -2.42 -27.99 -22.91
C GLN A 250 -3.15 -27.23 -21.78
N GLN A 251 -2.92 -27.58 -20.51
CA GLN A 251 -3.43 -26.87 -19.35
C GLN A 251 -2.34 -25.99 -18.75
N LEU A 252 -2.74 -24.82 -18.24
CA LEU A 252 -1.84 -23.90 -17.58
C LEU A 252 -1.64 -24.31 -16.11
N SER A 253 -0.41 -24.64 -15.74
CA SER A 253 -0.06 -24.91 -14.35
C SER A 253 0.26 -23.62 -13.62
N PHE A 254 -0.56 -23.27 -12.64
CA PHE A 254 -0.37 -22.06 -11.82
C PHE A 254 0.87 -22.15 -10.93
N GLU A 255 1.21 -23.34 -10.48
CA GLU A 255 2.43 -23.59 -9.70
C GLU A 255 3.69 -23.34 -10.55
N GLU A 256 3.72 -23.92 -11.75
CA GLU A 256 4.84 -23.73 -12.68
C GLU A 256 4.94 -22.27 -13.14
N MET A 257 3.80 -21.59 -13.33
CA MET A 257 3.77 -20.18 -13.70
C MET A 257 4.40 -19.28 -12.62
N ARG A 258 4.14 -19.54 -11.33
CA ARG A 258 4.82 -18.83 -10.22
C ARG A 258 6.33 -19.08 -10.22
N LYS A 259 6.73 -20.31 -10.45
CA LYS A 259 8.13 -20.72 -10.48
C LYS A 259 8.87 -20.10 -11.67
N GLN A 260 8.28 -20.12 -12.86
CA GLN A 260 8.87 -19.55 -14.06
C GLN A 260 8.95 -18.02 -13.99
N ALA A 261 7.93 -17.34 -13.48
CA ALA A 261 7.94 -15.89 -13.27
C ALA A 261 9.06 -15.46 -12.31
N ARG A 262 9.21 -16.19 -11.21
CA ARG A 262 10.30 -15.97 -10.26
C ARG A 262 11.68 -16.19 -10.90
N SER A 263 11.84 -17.30 -11.64
CA SER A 263 13.12 -17.60 -12.31
C SER A 263 13.48 -16.54 -13.34
N TYR A 264 12.51 -16.07 -14.11
CA TYR A 264 12.68 -14.99 -15.09
C TYR A 264 13.16 -13.71 -14.41
N TYR A 265 12.50 -13.29 -13.32
CA TYR A 265 12.87 -12.11 -12.54
C TYR A 265 14.29 -12.21 -11.97
N LEU A 266 14.65 -13.35 -11.37
CA LEU A 266 15.99 -13.56 -10.78
C LEU A 266 17.11 -13.52 -11.82
N MET A 267 16.84 -13.97 -13.06
CA MET A 267 17.80 -13.87 -14.15
C MET A 267 18.09 -12.42 -14.55
N GLU A 268 17.10 -11.54 -14.50
CA GLU A 268 17.23 -10.12 -14.84
C GLU A 268 17.78 -9.25 -13.69
N HIS A 269 17.65 -9.70 -12.43
CA HIS A 269 17.94 -8.90 -11.23
C HIS A 269 19.03 -9.51 -10.33
N GLU A 270 20.08 -10.12 -10.92
CA GLU A 270 21.24 -10.63 -10.20
C GLU A 270 20.92 -11.50 -8.96
N ASN A 271 19.89 -12.32 -9.04
CA ASN A 271 19.35 -13.16 -7.95
C ASN A 271 18.79 -12.39 -6.73
N GLN A 272 18.47 -11.11 -6.85
CA GLN A 272 17.80 -10.37 -5.79
C GLN A 272 16.29 -10.55 -5.86
N MET A 273 15.63 -10.70 -4.69
CA MET A 273 14.18 -10.78 -4.61
C MET A 273 13.54 -9.37 -4.56
N PRO A 274 12.29 -9.22 -5.09
CA PRO A 274 11.56 -7.96 -4.94
C PRO A 274 11.31 -7.68 -3.45
N LYS A 275 11.49 -6.41 -3.04
CA LYS A 275 11.26 -5.95 -1.67
C LYS A 275 9.99 -5.11 -1.59
N LEU A 276 9.24 -5.30 -0.50
CA LEU A 276 8.10 -4.45 -0.18
C LEU A 276 8.61 -3.06 0.24
N GLN A 277 8.19 -2.03 -0.50
CA GLN A 277 8.47 -0.65 -0.15
C GLN A 277 7.15 0.09 0.00
N VAL A 278 6.94 0.69 1.16
CA VAL A 278 5.82 1.61 1.39
C VAL A 278 6.10 2.85 0.57
N LYS A 279 5.20 3.14 -0.39
CA LYS A 279 5.26 4.44 -1.08
C LYS A 279 5.04 5.50 0.00
N SER A 280 6.07 6.27 0.32
CA SER A 280 5.90 7.51 1.11
C SER A 280 4.74 8.28 0.49
N PRO A 281 3.88 8.95 1.29
CA PRO A 281 2.80 9.76 0.75
C PRO A 281 3.40 10.83 -0.15
N ALA A 282 3.58 10.47 -1.42
CA ALA A 282 3.92 11.42 -2.44
C ALA A 282 2.69 12.31 -2.59
N THR A 283 2.85 13.56 -2.25
CA THR A 283 2.07 14.64 -2.82
C THR A 283 1.73 14.26 -4.25
N SER A 284 0.45 14.22 -4.55
CA SER A 284 -0.14 13.90 -5.85
C SER A 284 0.75 14.25 -7.04
N SER A 285 1.34 13.27 -7.68
CA SER A 285 1.83 13.41 -9.03
C SER A 285 1.11 12.40 -9.90
N SER A 286 0.30 12.98 -10.79
CA SER A 286 -0.37 12.38 -11.93
C SER A 286 0.45 11.29 -12.61
N THR A 287 -0.17 10.13 -12.80
CA THR A 287 0.25 9.07 -13.70
C THR A 287 0.44 9.62 -15.13
N GLY A 288 1.67 9.83 -15.49
CA GLY A 288 2.09 10.02 -16.86
C GLY A 288 3.47 9.38 -16.95
N LYS A 289 3.62 8.39 -17.83
CA LYS A 289 4.92 7.98 -18.32
C LYS A 289 5.69 9.23 -18.70
N SER A 290 6.67 9.60 -17.91
CA SER A 290 7.69 10.53 -18.36
C SER A 290 9.03 9.99 -17.87
N SER A 291 9.84 9.57 -18.86
CA SER A 291 11.29 9.76 -18.76
C SER A 291 11.57 10.98 -17.88
N GLU A 292 12.47 10.82 -16.93
CA GLU A 292 13.02 11.90 -16.09
C GLU A 292 13.53 13.03 -16.98
N VAL A 293 12.63 13.92 -17.38
CA VAL A 293 13.01 15.24 -17.83
C VAL A 293 12.82 16.14 -16.62
N ASN A 294 13.88 16.29 -15.82
CA ASN A 294 13.94 17.38 -14.86
C ASN A 294 13.60 18.68 -15.61
N PRO A 295 12.57 19.43 -15.19
CA PRO A 295 12.22 20.67 -15.86
C PRO A 295 13.43 21.58 -15.90
N LYS A 296 13.63 22.27 -17.02
CA LYS A 296 14.78 23.16 -17.18
C LYS A 296 14.79 24.16 -16.03
N PRO A 297 15.92 24.35 -15.34
CA PRO A 297 16.03 25.36 -14.30
C PRO A 297 15.49 26.69 -14.76
N GLN A 298 14.69 27.38 -13.93
CA GLN A 298 14.02 28.68 -14.18
C GLN A 298 12.79 28.62 -15.11
N SER A 299 12.28 27.42 -15.49
CA SER A 299 10.97 27.32 -16.11
C SER A 299 9.85 27.49 -15.07
N ASP A 300 8.65 27.88 -15.49
CA ASP A 300 7.51 27.97 -14.57
C ASP A 300 7.18 26.61 -13.95
N GLU A 301 7.31 25.52 -14.71
CA GLU A 301 7.21 24.13 -14.20
C GLU A 301 8.24 23.80 -13.12
N TRP A 302 9.45 24.33 -13.21
CA TRP A 302 10.48 24.14 -12.19
C TRP A 302 10.13 24.86 -10.88
N PHE A 303 9.57 26.08 -10.97
CA PHE A 303 9.08 26.79 -9.78
C PHE A 303 7.88 26.12 -9.15
N GLU A 304 6.94 25.58 -9.94
CA GLU A 304 5.82 24.79 -9.46
C GLU A 304 6.30 23.52 -8.73
N LEU A 305 7.28 22.82 -9.27
CA LEU A 305 7.90 21.68 -8.64
C LEU A 305 8.49 22.04 -7.27
N LEU A 306 9.20 23.18 -7.17
CA LEU A 306 9.76 23.65 -5.91
C LEU A 306 8.69 24.04 -4.86
N GLU A 307 7.55 24.59 -5.29
CA GLU A 307 6.44 24.92 -4.38
C GLU A 307 5.74 23.65 -3.85
N GLN A 308 5.76 22.55 -4.60
CA GLN A 308 5.12 21.29 -4.24
C GLN A 308 6.03 20.31 -3.50
N THR A 309 7.34 20.45 -3.66
CA THR A 309 8.31 19.54 -3.03
C THR A 309 8.59 19.95 -1.58
N SER A 310 8.48 18.98 -0.66
CA SER A 310 8.84 19.19 0.74
C SER A 310 10.34 19.57 0.87
N PRO A 311 10.71 20.58 1.69
CA PRO A 311 12.11 20.92 1.93
C PRO A 311 12.95 19.78 2.49
N ILE A 312 12.34 18.86 3.23
CA ILE A 312 13.01 17.66 3.76
C ILE A 312 13.35 16.70 2.62
N ASP A 313 12.40 16.45 1.69
CA ASP A 313 12.63 15.59 0.53
C ASP A 313 13.66 16.20 -0.43
N MET A 314 13.64 17.53 -0.57
CA MET A 314 14.63 18.25 -1.35
C MET A 314 16.05 18.10 -0.76
N LEU A 315 16.19 18.21 0.56
CA LEU A 315 17.48 17.97 1.24
C LEU A 315 17.95 16.54 1.08
N ALA A 316 17.04 15.55 1.18
CA ALA A 316 17.35 14.14 0.98
C ALA A 316 17.84 13.88 -0.46
N SER A 317 17.22 14.50 -1.47
CA SER A 317 17.62 14.35 -2.88
C SER A 317 19.01 14.94 -3.19
N TRP A 318 19.41 16.00 -2.49
CA TRP A 318 20.72 16.63 -2.70
C TRP A 318 21.86 15.93 -1.97
N SER A 319 21.58 15.30 -0.82
CA SER A 319 22.60 14.64 0.01
C SER A 319 22.71 13.15 -0.23
N GLU A 320 21.81 12.56 -1.07
CA GLU A 320 21.66 11.11 -1.27
C GLU A 320 21.55 10.33 0.06
N SER A 321 21.13 11.02 1.12
CA SER A 321 21.00 10.47 2.47
C SER A 321 19.84 11.13 3.21
N GLU A 322 19.32 10.47 4.26
CA GLU A 322 18.32 11.10 5.12
C GLU A 322 18.86 12.37 5.80
N PRO A 323 18.09 13.49 5.78
CA PRO A 323 18.44 14.69 6.50
C PRO A 323 18.61 14.44 8.00
N THR A 324 19.63 15.04 8.59
CA THR A 324 19.91 14.93 10.01
C THR A 324 18.79 15.54 10.87
N ILE A 325 18.69 15.13 12.14
CA ILE A 325 17.71 15.68 13.08
C ILE A 325 17.82 17.22 13.15
N SER A 326 19.04 17.75 13.13
CA SER A 326 19.28 19.20 13.14
C SER A 326 18.73 19.91 11.90
N GLN A 327 18.83 19.29 10.72
CA GLN A 327 18.28 19.81 9.48
C GLN A 327 16.75 19.74 9.48
N LYS A 328 16.16 18.64 9.96
CA LYS A 328 14.71 18.49 10.11
C LYS A 328 14.15 19.58 11.05
N THR A 329 14.74 19.76 12.24
CA THR A 329 14.32 20.82 13.19
C THR A 329 14.47 22.23 12.61
N MET A 330 15.50 22.48 11.83
CA MET A 330 15.69 23.78 11.16
C MET A 330 14.58 24.04 10.14
N VAL A 331 14.20 23.05 9.34
CA VAL A 331 13.09 23.16 8.38
C VAL A 331 11.76 23.40 9.11
N GLU A 332 11.51 22.70 10.20
CA GLU A 332 10.33 22.90 11.05
C GLU A 332 10.26 24.35 11.57
N GLU A 333 11.37 24.92 12.07
CA GLU A 333 11.42 26.32 12.50
C GLU A 333 11.11 27.30 11.36
N LEU A 334 11.56 27.04 10.15
CA LEU A 334 11.27 27.87 8.97
C LEU A 334 9.78 27.82 8.60
N ILE A 335 9.14 26.66 8.72
CA ILE A 335 7.73 26.48 8.45
C ILE A 335 6.85 27.08 9.56
N GLU A 336 7.10 26.71 10.81
CA GLU A 336 6.22 27.05 11.94
C GLU A 336 6.44 28.48 12.44
N ARG A 337 7.69 28.88 12.64
CA ARG A 337 8.04 30.17 13.22
C ARG A 337 8.07 31.28 12.17
N GLU A 338 8.72 31.02 11.05
CA GLU A 338 8.85 32.03 10.00
C GLU A 338 7.67 32.02 9.02
N LYS A 339 6.83 30.96 9.01
CA LYS A 339 5.64 30.78 8.15
C LYS A 339 5.97 30.93 6.66
N MET A 340 7.07 30.35 6.23
CA MET A 340 7.52 30.39 4.84
C MET A 340 6.89 29.24 4.05
N SER A 341 6.60 29.48 2.76
CA SER A 341 6.16 28.41 1.85
C SER A 341 7.32 27.48 1.48
N PHE A 342 7.00 26.25 1.09
CA PHE A 342 7.99 25.25 0.71
C PHE A 342 8.91 25.74 -0.41
N GLY A 343 8.35 26.36 -1.45
CA GLY A 343 9.16 26.87 -2.56
C GLY A 343 10.17 27.93 -2.13
N VAL A 344 9.80 28.82 -1.21
CA VAL A 344 10.72 29.83 -0.66
C VAL A 344 11.82 29.17 0.17
N ILE A 345 11.47 28.17 1.00
CA ILE A 345 12.45 27.43 1.81
C ILE A 345 13.40 26.66 0.89
N ASN A 346 12.90 25.99 -0.14
CA ASN A 346 13.72 25.24 -1.09
C ASN A 346 14.75 26.13 -1.80
N ILE A 347 14.33 27.30 -2.26
CA ILE A 347 15.26 28.29 -2.86
C ILE A 347 16.26 28.82 -1.83
N LEU A 348 15.82 29.09 -0.59
CA LEU A 348 16.68 29.53 0.48
C LEU A 348 17.80 28.53 0.80
N LEU A 349 17.43 27.27 0.97
CA LEU A 349 18.37 26.19 1.25
C LEU A 349 19.36 26.01 0.10
N GLN A 350 18.87 25.99 -1.14
CA GLN A 350 19.72 25.91 -2.33
C GLN A 350 20.69 27.10 -2.42
N PHE A 351 20.20 28.30 -2.16
CA PHE A 351 21.05 29.53 -2.18
C PHE A 351 22.17 29.46 -1.15
N VAL A 352 21.85 29.01 0.08
CA VAL A 352 22.86 28.89 1.15
C VAL A 352 23.86 27.78 0.85
N MET A 353 23.40 26.61 0.37
CA MET A 353 24.29 25.50 -0.01
C MET A 353 25.28 25.91 -1.09
N LEU A 354 24.85 26.64 -2.10
CA LEU A 354 25.74 27.15 -3.17
C LEU A 354 26.72 28.18 -2.67
N LYS A 355 26.37 28.96 -1.64
CA LYS A 355 27.20 30.01 -1.10
C LYS A 355 28.19 29.52 -0.04
N GLU A 356 27.84 28.56 0.76
CA GLU A 356 28.58 28.05 1.92
C GLU A 356 29.17 26.64 1.68
N ASP A 357 29.53 26.36 0.44
CA ASP A 357 30.19 25.10 0.06
C ASP A 357 29.45 23.85 0.60
N MET A 358 28.17 23.74 0.23
CA MET A 358 27.28 22.65 0.64
C MET A 358 26.97 22.54 2.15
N LYS A 359 27.31 23.56 2.93
CA LYS A 359 26.99 23.64 4.35
C LYS A 359 25.68 24.37 4.60
N LEU A 360 24.99 23.98 5.66
CA LEU A 360 23.70 24.55 6.09
C LEU A 360 23.81 25.12 7.53
N PRO A 361 24.53 26.25 7.75
CA PRO A 361 24.65 26.84 9.07
C PRO A 361 23.29 27.43 9.51
N LYS A 362 22.66 26.81 10.54
CA LYS A 362 21.32 27.15 11.03
C LYS A 362 21.12 28.64 11.32
N ALA A 363 22.06 29.26 12.02
CA ALA A 363 21.96 30.68 12.38
C ALA A 363 21.90 31.59 11.15
N TYR A 364 22.71 31.31 10.14
CA TYR A 364 22.75 32.06 8.89
C TYR A 364 21.48 31.89 8.07
N ILE A 365 20.96 30.67 8.01
CA ILE A 365 19.71 30.39 7.30
C ILE A 365 18.53 31.14 7.94
N LEU A 366 18.42 31.13 9.27
CA LEU A 366 17.35 31.84 9.98
C LEU A 366 17.46 33.37 9.83
N GLU A 367 18.70 33.92 9.77
CA GLU A 367 18.91 35.34 9.50
C GLU A 367 18.45 35.75 8.10
N ILE A 368 18.79 34.93 7.07
CA ILE A 368 18.30 35.17 5.70
C ILE A 368 16.79 35.00 5.61
N ALA A 369 16.24 34.00 6.24
CA ALA A 369 14.79 33.76 6.29
C ALA A 369 14.04 34.98 6.86
N SER A 370 14.50 35.52 8.00
CA SER A 370 13.94 36.72 8.61
C SER A 370 14.03 37.95 7.68
N ASN A 371 15.12 38.07 6.95
CA ASN A 371 15.33 39.15 5.99
C ASN A 371 14.37 39.03 4.78
N TRP A 372 14.20 37.81 4.23
CA TRP A 372 13.30 37.55 3.12
C TRP A 372 11.85 37.79 3.52
N LYS A 373 11.47 37.41 4.72
CA LYS A 373 10.15 37.68 5.29
C LYS A 373 9.85 39.18 5.39
N LYS A 374 10.82 39.98 5.89
CA LYS A 374 10.72 41.47 5.94
C LYS A 374 10.56 42.07 4.56
N LYS A 375 11.10 41.44 3.51
CA LYS A 375 10.97 41.86 2.11
C LYS A 375 9.67 41.41 1.46
N GLY A 376 8.87 40.63 2.16
CA GLY A 376 7.56 40.16 1.66
C GLY A 376 7.65 39.10 0.57
N ILE A 377 8.74 38.31 0.51
CA ILE A 377 8.91 37.22 -0.45
C ILE A 377 8.02 36.06 -0.09
N LYS A 378 7.11 35.65 -0.99
CA LYS A 378 6.09 34.63 -0.75
C LYS A 378 6.16 33.42 -1.68
N THR A 379 6.80 33.56 -2.83
CA THR A 379 6.86 32.51 -3.87
C THR A 379 8.30 32.12 -4.19
N ALA A 380 8.50 30.89 -4.69
CA ALA A 380 9.80 30.40 -5.14
C ALA A 380 10.41 31.31 -6.22
N LYS A 381 9.60 31.81 -7.14
CA LYS A 381 10.04 32.70 -8.22
C LYS A 381 10.55 34.05 -7.69
N GLU A 382 9.87 34.64 -6.72
CA GLU A 382 10.31 35.86 -6.03
C GLU A 382 11.61 35.63 -5.27
N ALA A 383 11.71 34.53 -4.52
CA ALA A 383 12.89 34.13 -3.77
C ALA A 383 14.11 33.96 -4.69
N TYR A 384 13.94 33.28 -5.80
CA TYR A 384 14.97 33.08 -6.80
C TYR A 384 15.47 34.40 -7.40
N ASN A 385 14.54 35.25 -7.83
CA ASN A 385 14.89 36.55 -8.41
C ASN A 385 15.62 37.45 -7.41
N TYR A 386 15.21 37.40 -6.13
CA TYR A 386 15.88 38.13 -5.08
C TYR A 386 17.29 37.58 -4.80
N ALA A 387 17.45 36.28 -4.67
CA ALA A 387 18.74 35.61 -4.47
C ALA A 387 19.73 35.95 -5.61
N LYS A 388 19.24 35.94 -6.86
CA LYS A 388 20.03 36.31 -8.04
C LYS A 388 20.51 37.75 -8.01
N LYS A 389 19.69 38.72 -7.54
CA LYS A 389 20.08 40.13 -7.38
C LYS A 389 21.16 40.33 -6.32
N VAL A 390 21.09 39.57 -5.23
CA VAL A 390 22.05 39.64 -4.12
C VAL A 390 23.40 39.02 -4.50
N ASN A 391 23.43 38.07 -5.40
CA ASN A 391 24.62 37.31 -5.82
C ASN A 391 25.33 37.92 -7.06
N GLN A 392 24.84 39.04 -7.65
CA GLN A 392 25.57 39.74 -8.70
C GLN A 392 26.69 40.57 -8.05
N PRO A 393 27.96 40.33 -8.44
CA PRO A 393 29.06 41.20 -7.98
C PRO A 393 28.80 42.64 -8.48
N LYS A 394 28.94 43.59 -7.54
CA LYS A 394 28.94 45.01 -7.85
C LYS A 394 30.14 45.38 -8.69
#